data_c725bb84357484c42b653b13871b7e32
#
_entry.id   c725bb84357484c42b653b13871b7e32
#
_cell.length_a   1.000
_cell.length_b   1.000
_cell.length_c   1.000
_cell.angle_alpha   90.00
_cell.angle_beta   90.00
_cell.angle_gamma   90.00
#
_symmetry.space_group_name_H-M   'P 1'
#
loop_
_entity.id
_entity.type
_entity.pdbx_description
1 polymer ?
#
loop_
_entity_poly.entity_id
_entity_poly.type
_entity_poly.pdbx_seq_one_letter_code
_entity_poly.pdbx_strand_id
1 'polypeptide(L)'
;MPPAGGKPFSVGDAFGYGWKKFTANVGPILIAMLVFLLVGAVIYGIQVLLQAVTAPEATVVTGENGFVVTSSGGGFFGVLLSMVFAIISFIWGYIVQAAFARGGLALVEGRALELGELFSFNKLGRIILAGIILSVLTFIGFLLCIIPGLIVAFFGTFFVYFILDQDLGAWDAIKASFSFVKDNVGNLLLLLILSWIALFVGALLCGIGLFVAVPVVVIAHTYAYKVLRGQPVAA
;
A
#
# COMPACT_ATOMS: atom_id res chain seq x y z
N MET A 1 -22.39 15.01 -5.09
CA MET A 1 -23.79 14.59 -4.88
C MET A 1 -23.82 13.74 -3.61
N PRO A 2 -24.75 13.96 -2.66
CA PRO A 2 -24.88 13.11 -1.49
C PRO A 2 -25.32 11.70 -1.92
N PRO A 3 -24.94 10.64 -1.17
CA PRO A 3 -25.27 9.27 -1.50
C PRO A 3 -26.81 9.10 -1.52
N ALA A 4 -27.31 8.29 -2.48
CA ALA A 4 -28.71 7.94 -2.60
C ALA A 4 -29.14 7.06 -1.42
N GLY A 5 -29.34 7.65 -0.25
CA GLY A 5 -29.67 6.93 0.97
C GLY A 5 -29.43 7.67 2.27
N GLY A 6 -29.50 8.99 2.27
CA GLY A 6 -29.86 9.79 3.45
C GLY A 6 -28.90 9.90 4.65
N LYS A 7 -27.79 9.13 4.75
CA LYS A 7 -26.82 9.32 5.83
C LYS A 7 -25.51 9.92 5.31
N PRO A 8 -24.96 10.95 5.98
CA PRO A 8 -23.64 11.45 5.64
C PRO A 8 -22.59 10.33 5.87
N PHE A 9 -21.52 10.32 5.06
CA PHE A 9 -20.42 9.39 5.25
C PHE A 9 -19.86 9.49 6.69
N SER A 10 -19.69 8.35 7.32
CA SER A 10 -19.08 8.24 8.64
C SER A 10 -17.87 7.31 8.57
N VAL A 11 -16.74 7.72 9.14
CA VAL A 11 -15.53 6.89 9.21
C VAL A 11 -15.78 5.67 10.10
N GLY A 12 -16.59 5.82 11.17
CA GLY A 12 -17.01 4.69 12.01
C GLY A 12 -17.77 3.62 11.21
N ASP A 13 -18.69 4.04 10.33
CA ASP A 13 -19.41 3.11 9.45
C ASP A 13 -18.45 2.41 8.46
N ALA A 14 -17.43 3.10 7.97
CA ALA A 14 -16.43 2.50 7.08
C ALA A 14 -15.64 1.38 7.80
N PHE A 15 -15.18 1.62 9.02
CA PHE A 15 -14.50 0.59 9.81
C PHE A 15 -15.44 -0.53 10.26
N GLY A 16 -16.66 -0.22 10.67
CA GLY A 16 -17.67 -1.21 11.00
C GLY A 16 -18.01 -2.12 9.80
N TYR A 17 -18.13 -1.52 8.61
CA TYR A 17 -18.30 -2.26 7.37
C TYR A 17 -17.08 -3.13 7.06
N GLY A 18 -15.88 -2.57 7.19
CA GLY A 18 -14.63 -3.30 7.01
C GLY A 18 -14.54 -4.52 7.92
N TRP A 19 -14.89 -4.36 9.20
CA TRP A 19 -14.92 -5.46 10.16
C TRP A 19 -15.95 -6.53 9.79
N LYS A 20 -17.19 -6.13 9.43
CA LYS A 20 -18.26 -7.05 9.03
C LYS A 20 -17.85 -7.90 7.82
N LYS A 21 -17.30 -7.25 6.77
CA LYS A 21 -16.86 -7.96 5.56
C LYS A 21 -15.63 -8.83 5.79
N PHE A 22 -14.69 -8.38 6.64
CA PHE A 22 -13.54 -9.19 7.05
C PHE A 22 -14.00 -10.46 7.76
N THR A 23 -14.84 -10.34 8.79
CA THR A 23 -15.31 -11.50 9.58
C THR A 23 -16.13 -12.49 8.75
N ALA A 24 -16.85 -12.02 7.74
CA ALA A 24 -17.58 -12.87 6.80
C ALA A 24 -16.66 -13.61 5.79
N ASN A 25 -15.42 -13.15 5.58
CA ASN A 25 -14.51 -13.66 4.55
C ASN A 25 -13.10 -13.96 5.09
N VAL A 26 -12.96 -14.30 6.38
CA VAL A 26 -11.66 -14.49 7.05
C VAL A 26 -10.77 -15.49 6.30
N GLY A 27 -11.31 -16.65 5.91
CA GLY A 27 -10.53 -17.71 5.26
C GLY A 27 -9.84 -17.25 3.97
N PRO A 28 -10.57 -16.81 2.94
CA PRO A 28 -9.98 -16.33 1.70
C PRO A 28 -9.01 -15.16 1.88
N ILE A 29 -9.33 -14.22 2.78
CA ILE A 29 -8.47 -13.06 3.06
C ILE A 29 -7.15 -13.50 3.68
N LEU A 30 -7.18 -14.36 4.70
CA LEU A 30 -5.96 -14.85 5.36
C LEU A 30 -5.10 -15.69 4.42
N ILE A 31 -5.71 -16.54 3.58
CA ILE A 31 -4.97 -17.30 2.58
C ILE A 31 -4.25 -16.35 1.62
N ALA A 32 -4.93 -15.32 1.10
CA ALA A 32 -4.32 -14.34 0.22
C ALA A 32 -3.15 -13.61 0.91
N MET A 33 -3.33 -13.18 2.16
CA MET A 33 -2.28 -12.52 2.93
C MET A 33 -1.08 -13.43 3.16
N LEU A 34 -1.29 -14.70 3.51
CA LEU A 34 -0.22 -15.68 3.69
C LEU A 34 0.56 -15.89 2.40
N VAL A 35 -0.11 -16.00 1.26
CA VAL A 35 0.56 -16.15 -0.04
C VAL A 35 1.43 -14.92 -0.32
N PHE A 36 0.91 -13.69 -0.14
CA PHE A 36 1.70 -12.47 -0.35
C PHE A 36 2.87 -12.36 0.62
N LEU A 37 2.69 -12.76 1.88
CA LEU A 37 3.74 -12.77 2.88
C LEU A 37 4.84 -13.78 2.53
N LEU A 38 4.46 -15.01 2.12
CA LEU A 38 5.43 -16.04 1.74
C LEU A 38 6.25 -15.63 0.53
N VAL A 39 5.62 -15.09 -0.53
CA VAL A 39 6.34 -14.61 -1.71
C VAL A 39 7.25 -13.44 -1.34
N GLY A 40 6.78 -12.49 -0.54
CA GLY A 40 7.59 -11.37 -0.05
C GLY A 40 8.78 -11.84 0.81
N ALA A 41 8.57 -12.85 1.68
CA ALA A 41 9.62 -13.46 2.49
C ALA A 41 10.68 -14.16 1.63
N VAL A 42 10.27 -14.84 0.56
CA VAL A 42 11.21 -15.46 -0.41
C VAL A 42 12.04 -14.39 -1.10
N ILE A 43 11.41 -13.33 -1.62
CA ILE A 43 12.13 -12.20 -2.27
C ILE A 43 13.15 -11.60 -1.30
N TYR A 44 12.73 -11.31 -0.07
CA TYR A 44 13.61 -10.74 0.96
C TYR A 44 14.72 -11.71 1.37
N GLY A 45 14.41 -13.00 1.55
CA GLY A 45 15.38 -14.03 1.91
C GLY A 45 16.47 -14.20 0.84
N ILE A 46 16.10 -14.19 -0.45
CA ILE A 46 17.05 -14.22 -1.56
C ILE A 46 17.93 -12.97 -1.53
N GLN A 47 17.35 -11.80 -1.29
CA GLN A 47 18.10 -10.54 -1.17
C GLN A 47 19.15 -10.61 -0.07
N VAL A 48 18.76 -11.04 1.13
CA VAL A 48 19.67 -11.16 2.29
C VAL A 48 20.78 -12.17 2.01
N LEU A 49 20.43 -13.33 1.45
CA LEU A 49 21.40 -14.37 1.10
C LEU A 49 22.44 -13.87 0.09
N LEU A 50 21.99 -13.21 -0.98
CA LEU A 50 22.89 -12.68 -2.00
C LEU A 50 23.77 -11.55 -1.46
N GLN A 51 23.23 -10.68 -0.61
CA GLN A 51 24.02 -9.66 0.07
C GLN A 51 25.07 -10.26 0.99
N ALA A 52 24.73 -11.31 1.76
CA ALA A 52 25.66 -11.98 2.65
C ALA A 52 26.83 -12.67 1.89
N VAL A 53 26.52 -13.28 0.71
CA VAL A 53 27.54 -13.95 -0.12
C VAL A 53 28.42 -12.95 -0.86
N THR A 54 27.88 -11.79 -1.22
CA THR A 54 28.60 -10.77 -2.02
C THR A 54 29.18 -9.65 -1.16
N ALA A 55 28.95 -9.65 0.15
CA ALA A 55 29.54 -8.69 1.06
C ALA A 55 31.07 -8.87 1.08
N PRO A 56 31.85 -7.83 0.78
CA PRO A 56 33.31 -7.90 0.99
C PRO A 56 33.57 -8.08 2.51
N GLU A 57 34.69 -8.76 2.82
CA GLU A 57 35.13 -8.86 4.21
C GLU A 57 35.17 -7.46 4.81
N ALA A 58 34.60 -7.33 6.01
CA ALA A 58 34.56 -6.05 6.72
C ALA A 58 36.01 -5.58 6.98
N THR A 59 36.46 -4.57 6.25
CA THR A 59 37.74 -3.95 6.52
C THR A 59 37.61 -3.06 7.74
N VAL A 60 38.20 -3.49 8.85
CA VAL A 60 38.32 -2.68 10.06
C VAL A 60 39.48 -1.70 9.84
N VAL A 61 39.18 -0.45 9.56
CA VAL A 61 40.17 0.61 9.51
C VAL A 61 40.21 1.27 10.90
N THR A 62 41.29 0.95 11.67
CA THR A 62 41.51 1.62 12.96
C THR A 62 42.24 2.95 12.65
N GLY A 63 41.53 4.07 12.82
CA GLY A 63 42.17 5.39 12.74
C GLY A 63 43.15 5.60 13.89
N GLU A 64 44.14 6.49 13.71
CA GLU A 64 45.16 6.83 14.73
C GLU A 64 44.56 7.28 16.07
N ASN A 65 43.29 7.68 16.09
CA ASN A 65 42.53 8.12 17.28
C ASN A 65 41.66 7.01 17.92
N GLY A 66 41.89 5.73 17.58
CA GLY A 66 41.11 4.61 18.13
C GLY A 66 39.65 4.50 17.62
N PHE A 67 39.27 5.32 16.65
CA PHE A 67 37.93 5.24 16.02
C PHE A 67 37.89 4.10 15.00
N VAL A 68 37.05 3.11 15.26
CA VAL A 68 36.89 1.94 14.36
C VAL A 68 35.77 2.23 13.34
N VAL A 69 36.15 2.43 12.09
CA VAL A 69 35.18 2.49 10.99
C VAL A 69 35.08 1.11 10.36
N THR A 70 33.97 0.41 10.60
CA THR A 70 33.65 -0.81 9.88
C THR A 70 32.95 -0.44 8.57
N SER A 71 33.67 -0.50 7.47
CA SER A 71 33.07 -0.36 6.13
C SER A 71 32.63 -1.73 5.64
N SER A 72 31.36 -2.06 5.85
CA SER A 72 30.70 -3.21 5.22
C SER A 72 29.96 -2.77 3.95
N GLY A 73 30.61 -2.01 3.10
CA GLY A 73 30.06 -1.59 1.81
C GLY A 73 30.26 -2.71 0.78
N GLY A 74 29.17 -3.23 0.21
CA GLY A 74 29.21 -4.27 -0.84
C GLY A 74 29.81 -3.83 -2.17
N GLY A 75 30.74 -2.90 -2.19
CA GLY A 75 31.36 -2.38 -3.40
C GLY A 75 30.34 -1.98 -4.48
N PHE A 76 30.82 -1.72 -5.67
CA PHE A 76 29.97 -1.37 -6.83
C PHE A 76 28.92 -2.47 -7.14
N PHE A 77 29.31 -3.73 -7.04
CA PHE A 77 28.43 -4.87 -7.30
C PHE A 77 27.30 -4.98 -6.25
N GLY A 78 27.60 -4.78 -4.98
CA GLY A 78 26.59 -4.77 -3.92
C GLY A 78 25.54 -3.64 -4.08
N VAL A 79 26.00 -2.46 -4.53
CA VAL A 79 25.10 -1.35 -4.86
C VAL A 79 24.18 -1.71 -6.01
N LEU A 80 24.71 -2.27 -7.11
CA LEU A 80 23.90 -2.71 -8.25
C LEU A 80 22.86 -3.76 -7.83
N LEU A 81 23.28 -4.74 -7.04
CA LEU A 81 22.40 -5.78 -6.52
C LEU A 81 21.28 -5.18 -5.67
N SER A 82 21.61 -4.26 -4.78
CA SER A 82 20.61 -3.55 -3.95
C SER A 82 19.62 -2.75 -4.80
N MET A 83 20.06 -2.10 -5.87
CA MET A 83 19.18 -1.39 -6.80
C MET A 83 18.21 -2.34 -7.51
N VAL A 84 18.69 -3.50 -7.97
CA VAL A 84 17.85 -4.51 -8.62
C VAL A 84 16.75 -4.99 -7.63
N PHE A 85 17.14 -5.33 -6.40
CA PHE A 85 16.17 -5.76 -5.39
C PHE A 85 15.23 -4.63 -4.94
N ALA A 86 15.68 -3.38 -4.93
CA ALA A 86 14.80 -2.24 -4.69
C ALA A 86 13.71 -2.13 -5.77
N ILE A 87 14.06 -2.33 -7.03
CA ILE A 87 13.09 -2.34 -8.15
C ILE A 87 12.12 -3.52 -8.02
N ILE A 88 12.63 -4.72 -7.73
CA ILE A 88 11.79 -5.91 -7.52
C ILE A 88 10.80 -5.68 -6.36
N SER A 89 11.29 -5.17 -5.23
CA SER A 89 10.46 -4.88 -4.04
C SER A 89 9.43 -3.78 -4.32
N PHE A 90 9.80 -2.77 -5.10
CA PHE A 90 8.89 -1.71 -5.54
C PHE A 90 7.74 -2.27 -6.38
N ILE A 91 8.06 -3.09 -7.40
CA ILE A 91 7.06 -3.74 -8.24
C ILE A 91 6.17 -4.67 -7.41
N TRP A 92 6.77 -5.46 -6.51
CA TRP A 92 6.05 -6.34 -5.61
C TRP A 92 5.07 -5.58 -4.72
N GLY A 93 5.49 -4.44 -4.16
CA GLY A 93 4.62 -3.57 -3.37
C GLY A 93 3.37 -3.12 -4.12
N TYR A 94 3.50 -2.75 -5.40
CA TYR A 94 2.34 -2.37 -6.22
C TYR A 94 1.48 -3.56 -6.63
N ILE A 95 2.05 -4.75 -6.83
CA ILE A 95 1.28 -5.97 -7.05
C ILE A 95 0.39 -6.25 -5.82
N VAL A 96 0.96 -6.20 -4.63
CA VAL A 96 0.23 -6.40 -3.37
C VAL A 96 -0.86 -5.32 -3.19
N GLN A 97 -0.52 -4.06 -3.41
CA GLN A 97 -1.48 -2.95 -3.31
C GLN A 97 -2.65 -3.12 -4.29
N ALA A 98 -2.37 -3.49 -5.54
CA ALA A 98 -3.39 -3.75 -6.54
C ALA A 98 -4.29 -4.93 -6.18
N ALA A 99 -3.69 -6.01 -5.66
CA ALA A 99 -4.43 -7.18 -5.21
C ALA A 99 -5.39 -6.86 -4.06
N PHE A 100 -4.92 -6.14 -3.05
CA PHE A 100 -5.77 -5.70 -1.95
C PHE A 100 -6.88 -4.74 -2.41
N ALA A 101 -6.58 -3.82 -3.32
CA ALA A 101 -7.60 -2.93 -3.89
C ALA A 101 -8.67 -3.69 -4.69
N ARG A 102 -8.27 -4.71 -5.49
CA ARG A 102 -9.23 -5.60 -6.20
C ARG A 102 -10.10 -6.38 -5.22
N GLY A 103 -9.46 -6.99 -4.20
CA GLY A 103 -10.19 -7.71 -3.16
C GLY A 103 -11.17 -6.82 -2.41
N GLY A 104 -10.76 -5.61 -2.05
CA GLY A 104 -11.64 -4.61 -1.45
C GLY A 104 -12.83 -4.27 -2.35
N LEU A 105 -12.59 -4.00 -3.64
CA LEU A 105 -13.64 -3.71 -4.62
C LEU A 105 -14.60 -4.88 -4.77
N ALA A 106 -14.11 -6.11 -4.90
CA ALA A 106 -14.96 -7.30 -5.00
C ALA A 106 -15.88 -7.44 -3.78
N LEU A 107 -15.34 -7.31 -2.57
CA LEU A 107 -16.11 -7.42 -1.33
C LEU A 107 -17.15 -6.31 -1.16
N VAL A 108 -16.80 -5.07 -1.54
CA VAL A 108 -17.71 -3.92 -1.46
C VAL A 108 -18.80 -3.99 -2.53
N GLU A 109 -18.54 -4.61 -3.67
CA GLU A 109 -19.51 -4.89 -4.73
C GLU A 109 -20.35 -6.15 -4.47
N GLY A 110 -20.06 -6.90 -3.40
CA GLY A 110 -20.78 -8.13 -3.05
C GLY A 110 -20.36 -9.34 -3.87
N ARG A 111 -19.23 -9.26 -4.57
CA ARG A 111 -18.65 -10.40 -5.30
C ARG A 111 -17.84 -11.30 -4.36
N ALA A 112 -17.77 -12.58 -4.69
CA ALA A 112 -16.88 -13.50 -3.98
C ALA A 112 -15.42 -13.11 -4.19
N LEU A 113 -14.60 -13.32 -3.16
CA LEU A 113 -13.15 -13.09 -3.24
C LEU A 113 -12.50 -14.28 -3.95
N GLU A 114 -12.22 -14.13 -5.23
CA GLU A 114 -11.52 -15.13 -6.03
C GLU A 114 -10.02 -14.88 -6.00
N LEU A 115 -9.23 -15.87 -5.55
CA LEU A 115 -7.76 -15.74 -5.50
C LEU A 115 -7.17 -15.45 -6.88
N GLY A 116 -7.71 -16.02 -7.95
CA GLY A 116 -7.28 -15.76 -9.33
C GLY A 116 -7.43 -14.28 -9.74
N GLU A 117 -8.49 -13.60 -9.29
CA GLU A 117 -8.71 -12.18 -9.56
C GLU A 117 -7.67 -11.30 -8.82
N LEU A 118 -7.29 -11.68 -7.60
CA LEU A 118 -6.26 -10.97 -6.83
C LEU A 118 -4.89 -10.98 -7.52
N PHE A 119 -4.53 -12.10 -8.14
CA PHE A 119 -3.26 -12.27 -8.87
C PHE A 119 -3.34 -11.85 -10.34
N SER A 120 -4.40 -11.18 -10.76
CA SER A 120 -4.52 -10.66 -12.11
C SER A 120 -3.51 -9.54 -12.35
N PHE A 121 -2.72 -9.66 -13.42
CA PHE A 121 -1.75 -8.64 -13.84
C PHE A 121 -2.37 -7.55 -14.75
N ASN A 122 -3.69 -7.63 -14.99
CA ASN A 122 -4.39 -6.62 -15.76
C ASN A 122 -4.20 -5.23 -15.14
N LYS A 123 -3.93 -4.25 -15.98
CA LYS A 123 -3.72 -2.84 -15.60
C LYS A 123 -2.47 -2.58 -14.72
N LEU A 124 -1.67 -3.62 -14.39
CA LEU A 124 -0.49 -3.48 -13.53
C LEU A 124 0.51 -2.47 -14.07
N GLY A 125 0.74 -2.45 -15.39
CA GLY A 125 1.65 -1.47 -16.02
C GLY A 125 1.21 -0.02 -15.77
N ARG A 126 -0.11 0.25 -15.82
CA ARG A 126 -0.64 1.59 -15.50
C ARG A 126 -0.49 1.93 -14.02
N ILE A 127 -0.68 0.95 -13.13
CA ILE A 127 -0.50 1.12 -11.68
C ILE A 127 0.95 1.41 -11.35
N ILE A 128 1.90 0.65 -11.92
CA ILE A 128 3.33 0.87 -11.71
C ILE A 128 3.75 2.24 -12.26
N LEU A 129 3.30 2.60 -13.47
CA LEU A 129 3.60 3.91 -14.06
C LEU A 129 3.07 5.07 -13.18
N ALA A 130 1.81 4.97 -12.74
CA ALA A 130 1.24 5.96 -11.82
C ALA A 130 2.00 6.02 -10.50
N GLY A 131 2.39 4.85 -9.97
CA GLY A 131 3.19 4.73 -8.76
C GLY A 131 4.57 5.37 -8.90
N ILE A 132 5.25 5.18 -10.01
CA ILE A 132 6.55 5.83 -10.29
C ILE A 132 6.37 7.36 -10.31
N ILE A 133 5.38 7.87 -11.07
CA ILE A 133 5.10 9.30 -11.14
C ILE A 133 4.82 9.86 -9.75
N LEU A 134 3.96 9.20 -8.99
CA LEU A 134 3.58 9.64 -7.65
C LEU A 134 4.76 9.58 -6.67
N SER A 135 5.62 8.53 -6.77
CA SER A 135 6.82 8.41 -5.95
C SER A 135 7.82 9.54 -6.23
N VAL A 136 8.02 9.89 -7.50
CA VAL A 136 8.88 11.03 -7.90
C VAL A 136 8.31 12.34 -7.37
N LEU A 137 7.01 12.58 -7.54
CA LEU A 137 6.35 13.80 -7.02
C LEU A 137 6.45 13.89 -5.49
N THR A 138 6.23 12.77 -4.80
CA THR A 138 6.34 12.68 -3.34
C THR A 138 7.76 12.94 -2.89
N PHE A 139 8.76 12.35 -3.57
CA PHE A 139 10.18 12.56 -3.29
C PHE A 139 10.59 14.02 -3.47
N ILE A 140 10.18 14.66 -4.57
CA ILE A 140 10.41 16.10 -4.79
C ILE A 140 9.73 16.92 -3.67
N GLY A 141 8.51 16.53 -3.29
CA GLY A 141 7.82 17.16 -2.16
C GLY A 141 8.61 17.09 -0.87
N PHE A 142 9.20 15.92 -0.54
CA PHE A 142 10.04 15.75 0.65
C PHE A 142 11.37 16.52 0.56
N LEU A 143 11.96 16.66 -0.63
CA LEU A 143 13.15 17.50 -0.82
C LEU A 143 12.88 18.98 -0.54
N LEU A 144 11.70 19.46 -0.90
CA LEU A 144 11.28 20.83 -0.64
C LEU A 144 10.97 21.05 0.85
N CYS A 145 10.21 20.14 1.45
CA CYS A 145 9.84 20.12 2.87
C CYS A 145 9.07 18.84 3.18
N ILE A 146 9.02 18.42 4.44
CA ILE A 146 8.25 17.23 4.87
C ILE A 146 6.76 17.38 4.55
N ILE A 147 6.19 18.57 4.75
CA ILE A 147 4.75 18.83 4.59
C ILE A 147 4.29 18.64 3.14
N PRO A 148 4.92 19.23 2.10
CA PRO A 148 4.53 18.99 0.71
C PRO A 148 4.59 17.51 0.30
N GLY A 149 5.61 16.76 0.76
CA GLY A 149 5.71 15.33 0.50
C GLY A 149 4.54 14.54 1.07
N LEU A 150 4.15 14.82 2.31
CA LEU A 150 2.99 14.20 2.96
C LEU A 150 1.67 14.56 2.25
N ILE A 151 1.52 15.80 1.80
CA ILE A 151 0.35 16.23 1.03
C ILE A 151 0.23 15.41 -0.26
N VAL A 152 1.30 15.33 -1.05
CA VAL A 152 1.30 14.57 -2.31
C VAL A 152 0.96 13.09 -2.05
N ALA A 153 1.57 12.47 -1.04
CA ALA A 153 1.30 11.08 -0.68
C ALA A 153 -0.17 10.88 -0.28
N PHE A 154 -0.74 11.77 0.52
CA PHE A 154 -2.14 11.72 0.94
C PHE A 154 -3.10 11.87 -0.25
N PHE A 155 -2.87 12.85 -1.11
CA PHE A 155 -3.70 13.09 -2.29
C PHE A 155 -3.61 11.97 -3.32
N GLY A 156 -2.49 11.26 -3.36
CA GLY A 156 -2.28 10.10 -4.22
C GLY A 156 -2.90 8.78 -3.72
N THR A 157 -3.44 8.70 -2.51
CA THR A 157 -3.83 7.43 -1.87
C THR A 157 -4.79 6.56 -2.70
N PHE A 158 -5.68 7.18 -3.48
CA PHE A 158 -6.77 6.47 -4.18
C PHE A 158 -6.51 6.19 -5.66
N PHE A 159 -5.35 6.53 -6.23
CA PHE A 159 -5.10 6.35 -7.67
C PHE A 159 -5.29 4.90 -8.17
N VAL A 160 -4.94 3.89 -7.35
CA VAL A 160 -5.10 2.49 -7.70
C VAL A 160 -6.57 2.13 -7.94
N TYR A 161 -7.47 2.64 -7.08
CA TYR A 161 -8.91 2.43 -7.23
C TYR A 161 -9.45 3.04 -8.53
N PHE A 162 -8.97 4.23 -8.92
CA PHE A 162 -9.37 4.88 -10.17
C PHE A 162 -8.90 4.10 -11.40
N ILE A 163 -7.71 3.50 -11.37
CA ILE A 163 -7.23 2.63 -12.45
C ILE A 163 -8.05 1.34 -12.52
N LEU A 164 -8.33 0.72 -11.38
CA LEU A 164 -9.00 -0.58 -11.34
C LEU A 164 -10.50 -0.48 -11.66
N ASP A 165 -11.19 0.49 -11.06
CA ASP A 165 -12.64 0.66 -11.12
C ASP A 165 -13.09 1.43 -12.38
N GLN A 166 -12.36 2.47 -12.79
CA GLN A 166 -12.74 3.34 -13.91
C GLN A 166 -11.91 3.16 -15.18
N ASP A 167 -10.94 2.25 -15.17
CA ASP A 167 -10.04 1.99 -16.31
C ASP A 167 -9.24 3.22 -16.77
N LEU A 168 -8.95 4.16 -15.86
CA LEU A 168 -8.23 5.39 -16.19
C LEU A 168 -6.76 5.11 -16.52
N GLY A 169 -6.18 5.97 -17.34
CA GLY A 169 -4.73 6.03 -17.55
C GLY A 169 -3.99 6.47 -16.28
N ALA A 170 -2.69 6.22 -16.21
CA ALA A 170 -1.86 6.51 -15.03
C ALA A 170 -1.98 7.97 -14.56
N TRP A 171 -1.81 8.92 -15.48
CA TRP A 171 -1.88 10.36 -15.16
C TRP A 171 -3.29 10.83 -14.78
N ASP A 172 -4.30 10.34 -15.50
CA ASP A 172 -5.69 10.70 -15.22
C ASP A 172 -6.18 10.13 -13.89
N ALA A 173 -5.72 8.94 -13.52
CA ALA A 173 -6.00 8.34 -12.22
C ALA A 173 -5.37 9.14 -11.06
N ILE A 174 -4.15 9.66 -11.23
CA ILE A 174 -3.51 10.56 -10.25
C ILE A 174 -4.34 11.84 -10.11
N LYS A 175 -4.69 12.51 -11.21
CA LYS A 175 -5.53 13.72 -11.18
C LYS A 175 -6.88 13.46 -10.52
N ALA A 176 -7.53 12.34 -10.86
CA ALA A 176 -8.79 11.93 -10.27
C ALA A 176 -8.68 11.69 -8.77
N SER A 177 -7.59 11.02 -8.31
CA SER A 177 -7.31 10.85 -6.88
C SER A 177 -7.13 12.18 -6.16
N PHE A 178 -6.38 13.11 -6.74
CA PHE A 178 -6.17 14.44 -6.18
C PHE A 178 -7.48 15.22 -6.05
N SER A 179 -8.32 15.26 -7.10
CA SER A 179 -9.63 15.90 -7.04
C SER A 179 -10.53 15.28 -5.99
N PHE A 180 -10.62 13.94 -5.97
CA PHE A 180 -11.44 13.19 -5.03
C PHE A 180 -11.05 13.46 -3.57
N VAL A 181 -9.74 13.45 -3.27
CA VAL A 181 -9.23 13.71 -1.92
C VAL A 181 -9.46 15.17 -1.55
N LYS A 182 -9.24 16.13 -2.48
CA LYS A 182 -9.49 17.55 -2.27
C LYS A 182 -10.94 17.82 -1.85
N ASP A 183 -11.89 17.17 -2.54
CA ASP A 183 -13.32 17.36 -2.29
C ASP A 183 -13.78 16.71 -0.98
N ASN A 184 -12.99 15.80 -0.38
CA ASN A 184 -13.34 15.00 0.79
C ASN A 184 -12.25 15.02 1.88
N VAL A 185 -11.42 16.05 1.96
CA VAL A 185 -10.22 16.10 2.83
C VAL A 185 -10.53 15.73 4.27
N GLY A 186 -11.58 16.30 4.88
CA GLY A 186 -11.89 16.06 6.29
C GLY A 186 -12.19 14.59 6.61
N ASN A 187 -13.05 13.98 5.79
CA ASN A 187 -13.43 12.58 5.95
C ASN A 187 -12.26 11.62 5.70
N LEU A 188 -11.49 11.88 4.63
CA LEU A 188 -10.37 11.02 4.24
C LEU A 188 -9.15 11.19 5.13
N LEU A 189 -8.91 12.38 5.67
CA LEU A 189 -7.86 12.61 6.65
C LEU A 189 -8.17 11.86 7.96
N LEU A 190 -9.42 11.95 8.45
CA LEU A 190 -9.84 11.20 9.61
C LEU A 190 -9.76 9.68 9.38
N LEU A 191 -10.17 9.21 8.21
CA LEU A 191 -10.03 7.81 7.82
C LEU A 191 -8.56 7.37 7.84
N LEU A 192 -7.65 8.19 7.29
CA LEU A 192 -6.21 7.94 7.28
C LEU A 192 -5.65 7.84 8.70
N ILE A 193 -5.97 8.82 9.56
CA ILE A 193 -5.49 8.84 10.95
C ILE A 193 -5.95 7.58 11.71
N LEU A 194 -7.24 7.22 11.61
CA LEU A 194 -7.76 6.02 12.24
C LEU A 194 -7.17 4.75 11.65
N SER A 195 -6.87 4.73 10.36
CA SER A 195 -6.14 3.62 9.71
C SER A 195 -4.74 3.44 10.29
N TRP A 196 -3.99 4.54 10.47
CA TRP A 196 -2.68 4.51 11.11
C TRP A 196 -2.75 4.00 12.55
N ILE A 197 -3.74 4.44 13.33
CA ILE A 197 -3.96 3.96 14.70
C ILE A 197 -4.27 2.46 14.69
N ALA A 198 -5.16 1.99 13.82
CA ALA A 198 -5.51 0.58 13.71
C ALA A 198 -4.30 -0.30 13.34
N LEU A 199 -3.49 0.15 12.36
CA LEU A 199 -2.27 -0.54 11.96
C LEU A 199 -1.21 -0.54 13.08
N PHE A 200 -1.05 0.58 13.79
CA PHE A 200 -0.12 0.69 14.92
C PHE A 200 -0.51 -0.26 16.06
N VAL A 201 -1.79 -0.29 16.45
CA VAL A 201 -2.30 -1.24 17.45
C VAL A 201 -2.10 -2.68 16.95
N GLY A 202 -2.39 -2.96 15.67
CA GLY A 202 -2.14 -4.28 15.08
C GLY A 202 -0.67 -4.70 15.14
N ALA A 203 0.25 -3.77 14.93
CA ALA A 203 1.69 -4.02 15.02
C ALA A 203 2.15 -4.29 16.47
N LEU A 204 1.60 -3.57 17.46
CA LEU A 204 1.90 -3.79 18.89
C LEU A 204 1.50 -5.19 19.38
N LEU A 205 0.52 -5.82 18.76
CA LEU A 205 0.11 -7.20 19.04
C LEU A 205 1.05 -8.22 18.37
N CYS A 206 2.36 -8.03 18.49
CA CYS A 206 3.41 -8.88 17.89
C CYS A 206 3.26 -9.07 16.36
N GLY A 207 2.65 -8.11 15.67
CA GLY A 207 2.39 -8.18 14.23
C GLY A 207 1.22 -9.07 13.82
N ILE A 208 0.74 -9.96 14.70
CA ILE A 208 -0.42 -10.83 14.40
C ILE A 208 -1.67 -9.98 14.15
N GLY A 209 -1.82 -8.88 14.87
CA GLY A 209 -2.93 -7.95 14.68
C GLY A 209 -2.97 -7.31 13.29
N LEU A 210 -1.86 -7.27 12.56
CA LEU A 210 -1.83 -6.76 11.19
C LEU A 210 -2.61 -7.65 10.21
N PHE A 211 -2.71 -8.96 10.47
CA PHE A 211 -3.54 -9.86 9.66
C PHE A 211 -5.04 -9.52 9.72
N VAL A 212 -5.43 -8.78 10.73
CA VAL A 212 -6.80 -8.26 10.89
C VAL A 212 -6.87 -6.79 10.48
N ALA A 213 -5.95 -5.98 10.95
CA ALA A 213 -5.99 -4.53 10.75
C ALA A 213 -5.84 -4.15 9.26
N VAL A 214 -4.92 -4.79 8.53
CA VAL A 214 -4.67 -4.48 7.11
C VAL A 214 -5.92 -4.72 6.24
N PRO A 215 -6.56 -5.90 6.25
CA PRO A 215 -7.78 -6.11 5.47
C PRO A 215 -8.92 -5.17 5.85
N VAL A 216 -9.14 -4.95 7.14
CA VAL A 216 -10.20 -4.05 7.63
C VAL A 216 -9.98 -2.63 7.12
N VAL A 217 -8.74 -2.12 7.19
CA VAL A 217 -8.36 -0.80 6.67
C VAL A 217 -8.57 -0.72 5.16
N VAL A 218 -8.14 -1.74 4.39
CA VAL A 218 -8.32 -1.76 2.93
C VAL A 218 -9.80 -1.73 2.55
N ILE A 219 -10.62 -2.56 3.21
CA ILE A 219 -12.07 -2.58 2.95
C ILE A 219 -12.71 -1.25 3.34
N ALA A 220 -12.29 -0.64 4.46
CA ALA A 220 -12.78 0.68 4.89
C ALA A 220 -12.42 1.78 3.88
N HIS A 221 -11.19 1.79 3.32
CA HIS A 221 -10.80 2.71 2.25
C HIS A 221 -11.61 2.49 0.97
N THR A 222 -11.84 1.23 0.59
CA THR A 222 -12.66 0.89 -0.58
C THR A 222 -14.11 1.32 -0.39
N TYR A 223 -14.66 1.11 0.81
CA TYR A 223 -16.00 1.59 1.18
C TYR A 223 -16.09 3.12 1.06
N ALA A 224 -15.12 3.84 1.64
CA ALA A 224 -15.06 5.29 1.54
C ALA A 224 -14.98 5.77 0.08
N TYR A 225 -14.15 5.12 -0.75
CA TYR A 225 -14.04 5.41 -2.18
C TYR A 225 -15.38 5.28 -2.90
N LYS A 226 -16.13 4.19 -2.69
CA LYS A 226 -17.43 3.96 -3.33
C LYS A 226 -18.49 4.92 -2.80
N VAL A 227 -18.65 5.04 -1.48
CA VAL A 227 -19.71 5.85 -0.86
C VAL A 227 -19.53 7.34 -1.13
N LEU A 228 -18.32 7.88 -0.99
CA LEU A 228 -18.07 9.31 -1.26
C LEU A 228 -18.25 9.68 -2.74
N ARG A 229 -18.23 8.69 -3.63
CA ARG A 229 -18.57 8.86 -5.05
C ARG A 229 -20.05 8.60 -5.36
N GLY A 230 -20.87 8.35 -4.34
CA GLY A 230 -22.29 8.06 -4.52
C GLY A 230 -22.57 6.70 -5.17
N GLN A 231 -21.61 5.78 -5.13
CA GLN A 231 -21.78 4.43 -5.68
C GLN A 231 -22.39 3.49 -4.64
N PRO A 232 -23.23 2.52 -5.05
CA PRO A 232 -23.81 1.56 -4.13
C PRO A 232 -22.75 0.61 -3.57
N VAL A 233 -22.96 0.16 -2.33
CA VAL A 233 -22.13 -0.84 -1.64
C VAL A 233 -23.02 -2.01 -1.22
N ALA A 234 -22.53 -3.23 -1.34
CA ALA A 234 -23.26 -4.44 -0.95
C ALA A 234 -23.43 -4.51 0.57
N ALA A 235 -24.60 -4.92 1.03
CA ALA A 235 -24.96 -5.01 2.46
C ALA A 235 -24.07 -5.99 3.25
#